data_39792a28b02c441e99bd96b9316fc80c
#
_entry.id   39792a28b02c441e99bd96b9316fc80c
#
_cell.length_a   1.000
_cell.length_b   1.000
_cell.length_c   1.000
_cell.angle_alpha   90.00
_cell.angle_beta   90.00
_cell.angle_gamma   90.00
#
_symmetry.space_group_name_H-M   'P 1'
#
loop_
_entity.id
_entity.type
_entity.pdbx_description
1 polymer ?
#
loop_
_entity_poly.entity_id
_entity_poly.type
_entity_poly.pdbx_seq_one_letter_code
_entity_poly.pdbx_strand_id
1 'polypeptide(L)'
;MEYAELGLQDIPDLRPLAIVTGASTGIGFHLAHCCADSGMDLIVVADEPEISDAAAKLQDNGVIVESLVADLSTRAGVDELLASVRGRRIDVLCANAGRGLGHAFVDQDFCDIARVLETNIVGTLYLLHSVGRHMRENRAGRILITGSIAGLMPGTYQAVYNGTKAFLDSFAFALRHELADFHVSVTCLMPGATETEFFRRADMLDTRMGEAKKDDPADVALQGFEAMMRGEAEVVTGWQNKLRAAIASITPSQLLAEQHRKMAEPLDKDRNSKDAVR
;
A
#
# COMPACT_ATOMS: atom_id res chain seq x y z
N MET A 1 13.51 16.31 16.82
CA MET A 1 13.37 16.04 18.26
C MET A 1 12.40 14.88 18.38
N GLU A 2 12.89 13.74 18.81
CA GLU A 2 12.05 12.58 19.07
C GLU A 2 11.10 12.89 20.23
N TYR A 3 9.83 12.49 20.11
CA TYR A 3 8.83 12.64 21.19
C TYR A 3 9.29 12.00 22.51
N ALA A 4 10.22 11.02 22.44
CA ALA A 4 10.89 10.39 23.57
C ALA A 4 11.63 11.38 24.49
N GLU A 5 12.20 12.47 23.94
CA GLU A 5 12.97 13.45 24.72
C GLU A 5 12.09 14.42 25.52
N LEU A 6 10.77 14.46 25.24
CA LEU A 6 9.84 15.39 25.88
C LEU A 6 9.03 14.77 27.05
N GLY A 7 9.21 13.47 27.36
CA GLY A 7 8.46 12.79 28.45
C GLY A 7 6.95 12.70 28.20
N LEU A 8 6.50 12.91 26.97
CA LEU A 8 5.08 12.92 26.58
C LEU A 8 4.53 11.51 26.28
N GLN A 9 5.38 10.48 26.34
CA GLN A 9 5.04 9.08 26.04
C GLN A 9 4.03 8.48 27.03
N ASP A 10 3.90 9.07 28.22
CA ASP A 10 3.08 8.50 29.30
C ASP A 10 1.67 9.11 29.39
N ILE A 11 1.32 10.05 28.51
CA ILE A 11 0.00 10.70 28.50
C ILE A 11 -0.77 10.19 27.27
N PRO A 12 -1.76 9.28 27.43
CA PRO A 12 -2.41 8.63 26.29
C PRO A 12 -3.02 9.57 25.25
N ASP A 13 -3.54 10.72 25.67
CA ASP A 13 -4.15 11.72 24.75
C ASP A 13 -3.14 12.59 23.98
N LEU A 14 -1.83 12.45 24.24
CA LEU A 14 -0.78 13.24 23.59
C LEU A 14 0.10 12.45 22.64
N ARG A 15 -0.09 11.12 22.55
CA ARG A 15 0.67 10.31 21.59
C ARG A 15 0.22 10.61 20.15
N PRO A 16 1.16 10.66 19.20
CA PRO A 16 0.80 10.77 17.79
C PRO A 16 -0.10 9.61 17.36
N LEU A 17 -1.06 9.89 16.49
CA LEU A 17 -1.97 8.88 15.95
C LEU A 17 -1.57 8.52 14.52
N ALA A 18 -1.38 7.24 14.27
CA ALA A 18 -1.22 6.70 12.93
C ALA A 18 -2.44 5.87 12.52
N ILE A 19 -2.89 6.07 11.28
CA ILE A 19 -3.89 5.23 10.61
C ILE A 19 -3.17 4.38 9.57
N VAL A 20 -3.36 3.05 9.63
CA VAL A 20 -2.77 2.12 8.66
C VAL A 20 -3.86 1.24 8.05
N THR A 21 -4.02 1.33 6.73
CA THR A 21 -5.01 0.55 5.99
C THR A 21 -4.41 -0.72 5.38
N GLY A 22 -5.19 -1.81 5.32
CA GLY A 22 -4.71 -3.11 4.88
C GLY A 22 -3.64 -3.67 5.81
N ALA A 23 -3.82 -3.49 7.13
CA ALA A 23 -2.82 -3.79 8.16
C ALA A 23 -2.94 -5.19 8.76
N SER A 24 -3.80 -6.05 8.25
CA SER A 24 -3.93 -7.44 8.73
C SER A 24 -2.70 -8.29 8.44
N THR A 25 -2.03 -8.05 7.31
CA THR A 25 -0.87 -8.83 6.84
C THR A 25 0.10 -7.98 5.99
N GLY A 26 1.24 -8.55 5.64
CA GLY A 26 2.17 -8.03 4.64
C GLY A 26 2.71 -6.63 4.96
N ILE A 27 2.84 -5.79 3.94
CA ILE A 27 3.44 -4.44 4.07
C ILE A 27 2.67 -3.60 5.09
N GLY A 28 1.33 -3.64 5.08
CA GLY A 28 0.50 -2.85 6.00
C GLY A 28 0.71 -3.21 7.45
N PHE A 29 0.81 -4.50 7.78
CA PHE A 29 1.12 -4.97 9.13
C PHE A 29 2.49 -4.43 9.60
N HIS A 30 3.51 -4.54 8.76
CA HIS A 30 4.85 -4.06 9.12
C HIS A 30 4.96 -2.53 9.16
N LEU A 31 4.19 -1.79 8.34
CA LEU A 31 4.07 -0.33 8.48
C LEU A 31 3.44 0.05 9.83
N ALA A 32 2.39 -0.68 10.25
CA ALA A 32 1.78 -0.48 11.56
C ALA A 32 2.78 -0.79 12.69
N HIS A 33 3.59 -1.84 12.53
CA HIS A 33 4.66 -2.18 13.49
C HIS A 33 5.70 -1.05 13.59
N CYS A 34 6.17 -0.50 12.48
CA CYS A 34 7.10 0.64 12.49
C CYS A 34 6.50 1.87 13.19
N CYS A 35 5.20 2.15 12.99
CA CYS A 35 4.50 3.23 13.69
C CYS A 35 4.43 2.96 15.21
N ALA A 36 4.09 1.71 15.62
CA ALA A 36 4.04 1.31 17.03
C ALA A 36 5.40 1.42 17.70
N ASP A 37 6.46 0.92 17.07
CA ASP A 37 7.86 1.03 17.54
C ASP A 37 8.30 2.48 17.74
N SER A 38 7.72 3.40 16.95
CA SER A 38 7.96 4.84 17.08
C SER A 38 7.09 5.52 18.14
N GLY A 39 6.34 4.76 18.96
CA GLY A 39 5.51 5.25 20.05
C GLY A 39 4.19 5.88 19.61
N MET A 40 3.68 5.58 18.42
CA MET A 40 2.41 6.11 17.92
C MET A 40 1.26 5.19 18.33
N ASP A 41 0.14 5.77 18.75
CA ASP A 41 -1.12 5.03 18.84
C ASP A 41 -1.63 4.71 17.44
N LEU A 42 -2.36 3.62 17.30
CA LEU A 42 -2.76 3.09 16.00
C LEU A 42 -4.28 2.94 15.87
N ILE A 43 -4.79 3.28 14.69
CA ILE A 43 -6.03 2.72 14.14
C ILE A 43 -5.61 1.86 12.95
N VAL A 44 -5.82 0.55 13.06
CA VAL A 44 -5.52 -0.41 11.99
C VAL A 44 -6.81 -0.95 11.40
N VAL A 45 -6.90 -0.99 10.07
CA VAL A 45 -8.12 -1.40 9.37
C VAL A 45 -7.84 -2.38 8.25
N ALA A 46 -8.70 -3.38 8.12
CA ALA A 46 -8.78 -4.31 6.99
C ALA A 46 -10.24 -4.76 6.80
N ASP A 47 -10.54 -5.40 5.66
CA ASP A 47 -11.86 -5.96 5.36
C ASP A 47 -12.04 -7.40 5.86
N GLU A 48 -11.13 -7.88 6.68
CA GLU A 48 -11.10 -9.24 7.23
C GLU A 48 -10.91 -9.23 8.77
N PRO A 49 -11.52 -10.19 9.49
CA PRO A 49 -11.50 -10.23 10.96
C PRO A 49 -10.09 -10.47 11.55
N GLU A 50 -9.16 -11.00 10.77
CA GLU A 50 -7.75 -11.24 11.15
C GLU A 50 -7.02 -9.95 11.56
N ILE A 51 -7.59 -8.79 11.28
CA ILE A 51 -7.06 -7.50 11.76
C ILE A 51 -7.01 -7.43 13.28
N SER A 52 -7.90 -8.13 13.97
CA SER A 52 -7.91 -8.18 15.43
C SER A 52 -6.69 -8.92 15.99
N ASP A 53 -6.26 -10.00 15.33
CA ASP A 53 -5.06 -10.76 15.72
C ASP A 53 -3.79 -9.94 15.42
N ALA A 54 -3.79 -9.20 14.32
CA ALA A 54 -2.70 -8.27 13.99
C ALA A 54 -2.59 -7.15 15.04
N ALA A 55 -3.71 -6.56 15.44
CA ALA A 55 -3.74 -5.53 16.47
C ALA A 55 -3.23 -6.03 17.83
N ALA A 56 -3.60 -7.24 18.24
CA ALA A 56 -3.11 -7.84 19.49
C ALA A 56 -1.57 -7.93 19.50
N LYS A 57 -0.94 -8.32 18.38
CA LYS A 57 0.53 -8.38 18.26
C LYS A 57 1.18 -6.99 18.31
N LEU A 58 0.51 -5.96 17.80
CA LEU A 58 1.01 -4.58 17.80
C LEU A 58 0.93 -3.92 19.17
N GLN A 59 0.02 -4.35 20.05
CA GLN A 59 -0.13 -3.85 21.43
C GLN A 59 1.08 -4.17 22.32
N ASP A 60 1.85 -5.21 21.99
CA ASP A 60 3.06 -5.58 22.73
C ASP A 60 4.11 -4.45 22.78
N ASN A 61 4.00 -3.45 21.90
CA ASN A 61 4.86 -2.26 21.86
C ASN A 61 4.44 -1.17 22.88
N GLY A 62 3.44 -1.41 23.71
CA GLY A 62 3.00 -0.48 24.75
C GLY A 62 2.21 0.72 24.27
N VAL A 63 1.73 0.72 23.02
CA VAL A 63 0.85 1.73 22.41
C VAL A 63 -0.61 1.29 22.41
N ILE A 64 -1.54 2.23 22.24
CA ILE A 64 -2.95 1.91 22.09
C ILE A 64 -3.19 1.53 20.61
N VAL A 65 -3.76 0.34 20.39
CA VAL A 65 -4.11 -0.13 19.05
C VAL A 65 -5.61 -0.41 18.97
N GLU A 66 -6.30 0.33 18.15
CA GLU A 66 -7.70 0.11 17.81
C GLU A 66 -7.79 -0.60 16.44
N SER A 67 -8.43 -1.76 16.40
CA SER A 67 -8.67 -2.51 15.17
C SER A 67 -10.08 -2.27 14.64
N LEU A 68 -10.22 -2.15 13.33
CA LEU A 68 -11.49 -1.97 12.66
C LEU A 68 -11.61 -2.94 11.49
N VAL A 69 -12.70 -3.71 11.46
CA VAL A 69 -13.08 -4.49 10.27
C VAL A 69 -13.99 -3.63 9.42
N ALA A 70 -13.46 -3.09 8.31
CA ALA A 70 -14.23 -2.22 7.41
C ALA A 70 -13.81 -2.40 5.96
N ASP A 71 -14.80 -2.45 5.06
CA ASP A 71 -14.57 -2.51 3.61
C ASP A 71 -14.33 -1.11 3.03
N LEU A 72 -13.06 -0.76 2.84
CA LEU A 72 -12.65 0.53 2.31
C LEU A 72 -12.92 0.71 0.80
N SER A 73 -13.45 -0.30 0.10
CA SER A 73 -14.01 -0.13 -1.24
C SER A 73 -15.33 0.66 -1.22
N THR A 74 -15.96 0.76 -0.05
CA THR A 74 -17.23 1.44 0.14
C THR A 74 -17.04 2.77 0.88
N ARG A 75 -17.90 3.74 0.54
CA ARG A 75 -17.93 5.02 1.26
C ARG A 75 -18.24 4.80 2.75
N ALA A 76 -19.19 3.91 3.06
CA ALA A 76 -19.59 3.60 4.43
C ALA A 76 -18.41 3.09 5.26
N GLY A 77 -17.60 2.17 4.74
CA GLY A 77 -16.43 1.66 5.45
C GLY A 77 -15.36 2.73 5.70
N VAL A 78 -15.18 3.67 4.75
CA VAL A 78 -14.28 4.82 4.97
C VAL A 78 -14.86 5.77 6.01
N ASP A 79 -16.17 6.06 5.98
CA ASP A 79 -16.85 6.90 6.98
C ASP A 79 -16.75 6.28 8.39
N GLU A 80 -16.85 4.95 8.52
CA GLU A 80 -16.64 4.23 9.77
C GLU A 80 -15.22 4.39 10.30
N LEU A 81 -14.21 4.26 9.44
CA LEU A 81 -12.81 4.52 9.80
C LEU A 81 -12.61 5.97 10.27
N LEU A 82 -13.17 6.95 9.56
CA LEU A 82 -13.05 8.35 9.95
C LEU A 82 -13.75 8.64 11.28
N ALA A 83 -14.87 7.99 11.56
CA ALA A 83 -15.58 8.11 12.82
C ALA A 83 -14.78 7.53 14.01
N SER A 84 -13.98 6.48 13.80
CA SER A 84 -13.14 5.87 14.85
C SER A 84 -12.03 6.81 15.35
N VAL A 85 -11.65 7.82 14.58
CA VAL A 85 -10.66 8.84 14.97
C VAL A 85 -11.12 9.67 16.19
N ARG A 86 -12.44 9.84 16.39
CA ARG A 86 -13.05 10.53 17.56
C ARG A 86 -12.51 11.94 17.79
N GLY A 87 -12.17 12.66 16.71
CA GLY A 87 -11.68 14.03 16.79
C GLY A 87 -10.20 14.16 17.19
N ARG A 88 -9.46 13.05 17.36
CA ARG A 88 -8.01 13.09 17.57
C ARG A 88 -7.31 13.66 16.33
N ARG A 89 -6.18 14.34 16.53
CA ARG A 89 -5.31 14.72 15.42
C ARG A 89 -4.69 13.48 14.79
N ILE A 90 -4.74 13.39 13.47
CA ILE A 90 -4.09 12.34 12.70
C ILE A 90 -2.70 12.86 12.31
N ASP A 91 -1.64 12.22 12.80
CA ASP A 91 -0.25 12.59 12.52
C ASP A 91 0.31 11.83 11.32
N VAL A 92 -0.08 10.57 11.15
CA VAL A 92 0.36 9.68 10.07
C VAL A 92 -0.82 8.97 9.43
N LEU A 93 -0.82 8.90 8.09
CA LEU A 93 -1.68 8.01 7.31
C LEU A 93 -0.84 7.12 6.41
N CYS A 94 -0.91 5.82 6.59
CA CYS A 94 -0.41 4.82 5.64
C CYS A 94 -1.58 4.27 4.82
N ALA A 95 -1.84 4.89 3.66
CA ALA A 95 -2.83 4.44 2.69
C ALA A 95 -2.25 3.26 1.89
N ASN A 96 -2.34 2.06 2.48
CA ASN A 96 -1.70 0.86 1.96
C ASN A 96 -2.70 -0.18 1.43
N ALA A 97 -3.96 -0.19 1.87
CA ALA A 97 -4.97 -1.12 1.38
C ALA A 97 -5.03 -1.15 -0.15
N GLY A 98 -5.04 -2.33 -0.73
CA GLY A 98 -5.10 -2.49 -2.17
C GLY A 98 -5.26 -3.95 -2.60
N ARG A 99 -5.83 -4.14 -3.77
CA ARG A 99 -6.10 -5.44 -4.38
C ARG A 99 -5.44 -5.56 -5.73
N GLY A 100 -4.95 -6.77 -6.04
CA GLY A 100 -4.54 -7.16 -7.38
C GLY A 100 -5.64 -7.95 -8.09
N LEU A 101 -5.50 -8.13 -9.40
CA LEU A 101 -6.33 -9.00 -10.21
C LEU A 101 -5.49 -9.51 -11.39
N GLY A 102 -5.32 -10.82 -11.48
CA GLY A 102 -4.63 -11.50 -12.57
C GLY A 102 -5.55 -11.79 -13.77
N HIS A 103 -5.06 -12.54 -14.73
CA HIS A 103 -5.72 -13.01 -15.96
C HIS A 103 -5.95 -11.94 -17.04
N ALA A 104 -6.30 -12.38 -18.25
CA ALA A 104 -6.59 -11.47 -19.36
C ALA A 104 -7.84 -10.64 -19.04
N PHE A 105 -7.78 -9.34 -19.33
CA PHE A 105 -8.84 -8.38 -18.98
C PHE A 105 -10.25 -8.81 -19.41
N VAL A 106 -10.36 -9.36 -20.61
CA VAL A 106 -11.67 -9.76 -21.17
C VAL A 106 -12.22 -11.05 -20.56
N ASP A 107 -11.40 -11.80 -19.82
CA ASP A 107 -11.77 -13.05 -19.16
C ASP A 107 -12.06 -12.85 -17.66
N GLN A 108 -11.81 -11.63 -17.13
CA GLN A 108 -12.08 -11.28 -15.74
C GLN A 108 -13.57 -11.00 -15.50
N ASP A 109 -14.09 -11.35 -14.32
CA ASP A 109 -15.41 -10.87 -13.91
C ASP A 109 -15.36 -9.34 -13.68
N PHE A 110 -16.36 -8.65 -14.23
CA PHE A 110 -16.40 -7.19 -14.09
C PHE A 110 -16.63 -6.73 -12.65
N CYS A 111 -17.27 -7.54 -11.80
CA CYS A 111 -17.40 -7.25 -10.37
C CYS A 111 -16.03 -7.22 -9.67
N ASP A 112 -15.12 -8.13 -10.04
CA ASP A 112 -13.75 -8.13 -9.51
C ASP A 112 -12.96 -6.92 -10.00
N ILE A 113 -13.10 -6.57 -11.29
CA ILE A 113 -12.52 -5.33 -11.85
C ILE A 113 -13.02 -4.11 -11.07
N ALA A 114 -14.33 -3.98 -10.89
CA ALA A 114 -14.95 -2.87 -10.15
C ALA A 114 -14.39 -2.81 -8.71
N ARG A 115 -14.32 -3.96 -8.03
CA ARG A 115 -13.78 -4.03 -6.66
C ARG A 115 -12.33 -3.57 -6.56
N VAL A 116 -11.48 -3.89 -7.55
CA VAL A 116 -10.10 -3.36 -7.60
C VAL A 116 -10.10 -1.85 -7.75
N LEU A 117 -10.92 -1.29 -8.64
CA LEU A 117 -11.02 0.17 -8.82
C LEU A 117 -11.58 0.87 -7.58
N GLU A 118 -12.61 0.31 -6.98
CA GLU A 118 -13.24 0.85 -5.77
C GLU A 118 -12.26 0.85 -4.60
N THR A 119 -11.53 -0.24 -4.36
CA THR A 119 -10.55 -0.32 -3.27
C THR A 119 -9.35 0.58 -3.55
N ASN A 120 -8.69 0.40 -4.71
CA ASN A 120 -7.40 1.02 -4.98
C ASN A 120 -7.52 2.52 -5.30
N ILE A 121 -8.63 2.95 -5.91
CA ILE A 121 -8.82 4.34 -6.36
C ILE A 121 -9.87 5.04 -5.52
N VAL A 122 -11.15 4.65 -5.63
CA VAL A 122 -12.26 5.44 -5.09
C VAL A 122 -12.18 5.58 -3.57
N GLY A 123 -12.06 4.46 -2.86
CA GLY A 123 -11.95 4.44 -1.40
C GLY A 123 -10.66 5.11 -0.91
N THR A 124 -9.53 4.82 -1.58
CA THR A 124 -8.25 5.46 -1.27
C THR A 124 -8.32 6.98 -1.45
N LEU A 125 -8.90 7.48 -2.56
CA LEU A 125 -9.07 8.92 -2.77
C LEU A 125 -9.99 9.55 -1.74
N TYR A 126 -11.10 8.89 -1.39
CA TYR A 126 -12.03 9.43 -0.40
C TYR A 126 -11.36 9.54 0.98
N LEU A 127 -10.58 8.54 1.38
CA LEU A 127 -9.79 8.58 2.60
C LEU A 127 -8.72 9.70 2.56
N LEU A 128 -7.93 9.76 1.49
CA LEU A 128 -6.89 10.78 1.30
C LEU A 128 -7.47 12.20 1.29
N HIS A 129 -8.64 12.40 0.66
CA HIS A 129 -9.33 13.68 0.65
C HIS A 129 -9.73 14.11 2.06
N SER A 130 -10.33 13.21 2.85
CA SER A 130 -10.82 13.51 4.20
C SER A 130 -9.66 13.75 5.17
N VAL A 131 -8.66 12.86 5.19
CA VAL A 131 -7.49 12.98 6.08
C VAL A 131 -6.58 14.14 5.64
N GLY A 132 -6.38 14.34 4.33
CA GLY A 132 -5.60 15.46 3.80
C GLY A 132 -6.20 16.82 4.18
N ARG A 133 -7.52 16.96 4.17
CA ARG A 133 -8.19 18.17 4.69
C ARG A 133 -7.93 18.37 6.18
N HIS A 134 -8.08 17.32 6.98
CA HIS A 134 -7.81 17.36 8.42
C HIS A 134 -6.35 17.75 8.70
N MET A 135 -5.37 17.16 8.03
CA MET A 135 -3.95 17.49 8.18
C MET A 135 -3.65 18.92 7.72
N ARG A 136 -4.26 19.37 6.62
CA ARG A 136 -4.11 20.74 6.13
C ARG A 136 -4.62 21.77 7.15
N GLU A 137 -5.77 21.55 7.77
CA GLU A 137 -6.35 22.41 8.81
C GLU A 137 -5.45 22.46 10.04
N ASN A 138 -4.84 21.34 10.43
CA ASN A 138 -3.90 21.26 11.54
C ASN A 138 -2.46 21.71 11.16
N ARG A 139 -2.19 21.98 9.89
CA ARG A 139 -0.86 22.35 9.36
C ARG A 139 0.25 21.38 9.76
N ALA A 140 -0.06 20.11 9.84
CA ALA A 140 0.86 19.04 10.21
C ALA A 140 0.33 17.68 9.75
N GLY A 141 1.20 16.81 9.28
CA GLY A 141 0.88 15.42 8.94
C GLY A 141 1.87 14.78 7.98
N ARG A 142 1.84 13.47 7.96
CA ARG A 142 2.59 12.65 7.00
C ARG A 142 1.67 11.62 6.37
N ILE A 143 1.72 11.52 5.05
CA ILE A 143 0.95 10.55 4.28
C ILE A 143 1.93 9.65 3.53
N LEU A 144 1.78 8.34 3.68
CA LEU A 144 2.41 7.35 2.82
C LEU A 144 1.32 6.72 1.96
N ILE A 145 1.54 6.70 0.64
CA ILE A 145 0.68 6.03 -0.33
C ILE A 145 1.45 4.84 -0.91
N THR A 146 0.91 3.64 -0.76
CA THR A 146 1.50 2.44 -1.35
C THR A 146 1.15 2.35 -2.84
N GLY A 147 2.04 2.90 -3.66
CA GLY A 147 2.07 2.72 -5.10
C GLY A 147 2.62 1.35 -5.52
N SER A 148 3.37 1.31 -6.60
CA SER A 148 4.13 0.11 -7.05
C SER A 148 5.00 0.44 -8.25
N ILE A 149 6.14 -0.26 -8.43
CA ILE A 149 6.86 -0.24 -9.71
C ILE A 149 6.01 -0.79 -10.88
N ALA A 150 4.93 -1.52 -10.59
CA ALA A 150 3.94 -1.96 -11.59
C ALA A 150 3.24 -0.79 -12.29
N GLY A 151 3.11 0.36 -11.61
CA GLY A 151 2.57 1.59 -12.20
C GLY A 151 3.44 2.20 -13.30
N LEU A 152 4.71 1.82 -13.38
CA LEU A 152 5.66 2.33 -14.37
C LEU A 152 5.59 1.60 -15.72
N MET A 153 4.78 0.55 -15.84
CA MET A 153 4.72 -0.27 -17.05
C MET A 153 3.30 -0.78 -17.35
N PRO A 154 2.97 -0.99 -18.64
CA PRO A 154 1.71 -1.65 -19.02
C PRO A 154 1.65 -3.08 -18.46
N GLY A 155 0.61 -3.38 -17.70
CA GLY A 155 0.43 -4.67 -17.01
C GLY A 155 -0.34 -5.68 -17.83
N THR A 156 0.27 -6.35 -18.80
CA THR A 156 -0.39 -7.45 -19.52
C THR A 156 -0.75 -8.55 -18.52
N TYR A 157 -2.00 -9.04 -18.52
CA TYR A 157 -2.63 -9.92 -17.51
C TYR A 157 -2.85 -9.28 -16.11
N GLN A 158 -2.49 -7.99 -15.94
CA GLN A 158 -2.76 -7.18 -14.75
C GLN A 158 -3.17 -5.75 -15.13
N ALA A 159 -3.81 -5.55 -16.27
CA ALA A 159 -4.05 -4.23 -16.84
C ALA A 159 -4.72 -3.25 -15.88
N VAL A 160 -5.75 -3.70 -15.17
CA VAL A 160 -6.49 -2.88 -14.19
C VAL A 160 -5.59 -2.51 -13.02
N TYR A 161 -4.92 -3.48 -12.41
CA TYR A 161 -4.03 -3.25 -11.27
C TYR A 161 -2.92 -2.26 -11.59
N ASN A 162 -2.14 -2.51 -12.68
CA ASN A 162 -1.07 -1.61 -13.08
C ASN A 162 -1.60 -0.20 -13.37
N GLY A 163 -2.78 -0.10 -14.01
CA GLY A 163 -3.45 1.18 -14.23
C GLY A 163 -3.77 1.91 -12.92
N THR A 164 -4.27 1.21 -11.89
CA THR A 164 -4.53 1.81 -10.58
C THR A 164 -3.25 2.29 -9.90
N LYS A 165 -2.15 1.54 -10.02
CA LYS A 165 -0.86 1.92 -9.42
C LYS A 165 -0.23 3.10 -10.16
N ALA A 166 -0.31 3.15 -11.50
CA ALA A 166 0.12 4.32 -12.28
C ALA A 166 -0.64 5.59 -11.89
N PHE A 167 -1.95 5.47 -11.64
CA PHE A 167 -2.76 6.57 -11.14
C PHE A 167 -2.26 7.05 -9.76
N LEU A 168 -2.10 6.13 -8.80
CA LEU A 168 -1.68 6.47 -7.43
C LEU A 168 -0.27 7.06 -7.38
N ASP A 169 0.67 6.51 -8.16
CA ASP A 169 2.03 7.00 -8.26
C ASP A 169 2.04 8.46 -8.73
N SER A 170 1.33 8.78 -9.82
CA SER A 170 1.19 10.15 -10.32
C SER A 170 0.45 11.06 -9.34
N PHE A 171 -0.65 10.58 -8.75
CA PHE A 171 -1.47 11.33 -7.80
C PHE A 171 -0.69 11.73 -6.54
N ALA A 172 0.16 10.83 -6.02
CA ALA A 172 0.96 11.09 -4.83
C ALA A 172 1.88 12.30 -5.00
N PHE A 173 2.54 12.44 -6.16
CA PHE A 173 3.39 13.60 -6.46
C PHE A 173 2.58 14.90 -6.54
N ALA A 174 1.42 14.89 -7.18
CA ALA A 174 0.56 16.07 -7.27
C ALA A 174 0.09 16.50 -5.87
N LEU A 175 -0.46 15.55 -5.09
CA LEU A 175 -0.94 15.82 -3.73
C LEU A 175 0.18 16.35 -2.81
N ARG A 176 1.40 15.85 -2.96
CA ARG A 176 2.57 16.35 -2.23
C ARG A 176 2.79 17.84 -2.46
N HIS A 177 2.73 18.30 -3.70
CA HIS A 177 2.90 19.71 -4.01
C HIS A 177 1.76 20.58 -3.49
N GLU A 178 0.52 20.08 -3.59
CA GLU A 178 -0.66 20.80 -3.09
C GLU A 178 -0.66 20.98 -1.56
N LEU A 179 -0.07 20.02 -0.83
CA LEU A 179 -0.06 20.04 0.64
C LEU A 179 1.22 20.62 1.26
N ALA A 180 2.27 20.91 0.47
CA ALA A 180 3.57 21.36 0.95
C ALA A 180 3.50 22.64 1.81
N ASP A 181 2.71 23.64 1.39
CA ASP A 181 2.56 24.92 2.10
C ASP A 181 1.84 24.78 3.45
N PHE A 182 1.26 23.60 3.70
CA PHE A 182 0.56 23.28 4.94
C PHE A 182 1.37 22.36 5.87
N HIS A 183 2.66 22.17 5.60
CA HIS A 183 3.54 21.27 6.37
C HIS A 183 3.07 19.81 6.42
N VAL A 184 2.38 19.37 5.37
CA VAL A 184 1.98 17.98 5.20
C VAL A 184 2.86 17.35 4.11
N SER A 185 3.58 16.31 4.47
CA SER A 185 4.40 15.56 3.51
C SER A 185 3.64 14.36 2.96
N VAL A 186 3.85 14.06 1.67
CA VAL A 186 3.33 12.85 1.01
C VAL A 186 4.50 12.08 0.43
N THR A 187 4.57 10.78 0.71
CA THR A 187 5.60 9.86 0.24
C THR A 187 4.94 8.73 -0.54
N CYS A 188 5.39 8.48 -1.76
CA CYS A 188 4.99 7.33 -2.56
C CYS A 188 5.92 6.15 -2.28
N LEU A 189 5.41 5.08 -1.67
CA LEU A 189 6.13 3.82 -1.51
C LEU A 189 5.90 2.97 -2.76
N MET A 190 6.95 2.65 -3.50
CA MET A 190 6.89 1.89 -4.77
C MET A 190 7.59 0.53 -4.61
N PRO A 191 6.92 -0.47 -4.03
CA PRO A 191 7.49 -1.81 -3.88
C PRO A 191 7.52 -2.55 -5.21
N GLY A 192 8.43 -3.53 -5.30
CA GLY A 192 8.37 -4.61 -6.26
C GLY A 192 7.48 -5.77 -5.79
N ALA A 193 7.69 -6.95 -6.38
CA ALA A 193 7.04 -8.16 -5.91
C ALA A 193 7.48 -8.48 -4.47
N THR A 194 6.52 -8.44 -3.53
CA THR A 194 6.75 -8.60 -2.09
C THR A 194 6.04 -9.87 -1.60
N GLU A 195 6.65 -10.62 -0.68
CA GLU A 195 6.11 -11.87 -0.14
C GLU A 195 4.93 -11.55 0.80
N THR A 196 3.73 -11.60 0.26
CA THR A 196 2.47 -11.28 0.92
C THR A 196 1.36 -12.16 0.35
N GLU A 197 0.17 -12.07 0.93
CA GLU A 197 -1.04 -12.72 0.40
C GLU A 197 -1.53 -12.14 -0.95
N PHE A 198 -0.85 -11.11 -1.47
CA PHE A 198 -1.27 -10.41 -2.69
C PHE A 198 -1.40 -11.35 -3.90
N PHE A 199 -0.38 -12.18 -4.17
CA PHE A 199 -0.37 -13.07 -5.35
C PHE A 199 -1.44 -14.15 -5.26
N ARG A 200 -1.72 -14.67 -4.06
CA ARG A 200 -2.79 -15.61 -3.81
C ARG A 200 -4.17 -14.97 -4.02
N ARG A 201 -4.37 -13.77 -3.48
CA ARG A 201 -5.64 -13.02 -3.61
C ARG A 201 -5.88 -12.51 -5.03
N ALA A 202 -4.82 -12.27 -5.81
CA ALA A 202 -4.88 -11.83 -7.20
C ALA A 202 -4.99 -13.00 -8.20
N ASP A 203 -5.03 -14.25 -7.71
CA ASP A 203 -5.05 -15.48 -8.52
C ASP A 203 -3.88 -15.53 -9.51
N MET A 204 -2.65 -15.38 -8.98
CA MET A 204 -1.41 -15.28 -9.77
C MET A 204 -0.30 -16.22 -9.29
N LEU A 205 -0.62 -17.20 -8.43
CA LEU A 205 0.40 -18.14 -7.93
C LEU A 205 0.96 -19.05 -9.02
N ASP A 206 0.21 -19.29 -10.09
CA ASP A 206 0.57 -20.08 -11.26
C ASP A 206 1.28 -19.27 -12.35
N THR A 207 1.84 -18.13 -12.02
CA THR A 207 2.61 -17.28 -12.93
C THR A 207 4.09 -17.29 -12.56
N ARG A 208 4.98 -16.95 -13.52
CA ARG A 208 6.42 -16.80 -13.21
C ARG A 208 6.66 -15.73 -12.13
N MET A 209 5.84 -14.68 -12.11
CA MET A 209 5.91 -13.64 -11.08
C MET A 209 5.47 -14.18 -9.71
N GLY A 210 4.44 -15.04 -9.69
CA GLY A 210 3.96 -15.71 -8.48
C GLY A 210 4.98 -16.68 -7.88
N GLU A 211 5.77 -17.38 -8.73
CA GLU A 211 6.81 -18.33 -8.31
C GLU A 211 8.16 -17.67 -8.00
N ALA A 212 8.40 -16.45 -8.49
CA ALA A 212 9.68 -15.77 -8.30
C ALA A 212 9.95 -15.41 -6.83
N LYS A 213 11.24 -15.30 -6.48
CA LYS A 213 11.64 -14.76 -5.17
C LYS A 213 11.15 -13.34 -5.04
N LYS A 214 10.58 -13.03 -3.91
CA LYS A 214 9.98 -11.75 -3.57
C LYS A 214 10.77 -11.05 -2.46
N ASP A 215 10.56 -9.75 -2.33
CA ASP A 215 11.14 -8.94 -1.26
C ASP A 215 10.42 -9.22 0.07
N ASP A 216 11.14 -9.08 1.19
CA ASP A 216 10.55 -9.21 2.53
C ASP A 216 9.65 -8.01 2.83
N PRO A 217 8.38 -8.22 3.24
CA PRO A 217 7.46 -7.14 3.57
C PRO A 217 7.94 -6.26 4.75
N ALA A 218 8.72 -6.79 5.68
CA ALA A 218 9.29 -6.01 6.78
C ALA A 218 10.33 -5.01 6.28
N ASP A 219 11.23 -5.45 5.39
CA ASP A 219 12.24 -4.58 4.77
C ASP A 219 11.60 -3.49 3.89
N VAL A 220 10.55 -3.86 3.14
CA VAL A 220 9.78 -2.92 2.30
C VAL A 220 9.10 -1.85 3.17
N ALA A 221 8.44 -2.28 4.24
CA ALA A 221 7.75 -1.38 5.15
C ALA A 221 8.71 -0.44 5.88
N LEU A 222 9.85 -0.96 6.36
CA LEU A 222 10.86 -0.15 7.04
C LEU A 222 11.40 0.94 6.12
N GLN A 223 11.78 0.61 4.87
CA GLN A 223 12.25 1.59 3.89
C GLN A 223 11.18 2.66 3.61
N GLY A 224 9.90 2.24 3.47
CA GLY A 224 8.77 3.15 3.29
C GLY A 224 8.56 4.08 4.46
N PHE A 225 8.55 3.53 5.67
CA PHE A 225 8.38 4.29 6.90
C PHE A 225 9.49 5.32 7.10
N GLU A 226 10.74 4.91 6.96
CA GLU A 226 11.89 5.83 7.07
C GLU A 226 11.84 6.96 6.03
N ALA A 227 11.52 6.65 4.77
CA ALA A 227 11.37 7.65 3.72
C ALA A 227 10.25 8.66 4.06
N MET A 228 9.10 8.17 4.55
CA MET A 228 8.00 9.02 5.02
C MET A 228 8.43 9.91 6.18
N MET A 229 9.15 9.37 7.16
CA MET A 229 9.62 10.15 8.31
C MET A 229 10.65 11.21 7.92
N ARG A 230 11.50 10.94 6.92
CA ARG A 230 12.41 11.94 6.32
C ARG A 230 11.70 12.92 5.36
N GLY A 231 10.42 12.72 5.06
CA GLY A 231 9.65 13.56 4.13
C GLY A 231 10.11 13.42 2.67
N GLU A 232 10.64 12.27 2.27
CA GLU A 232 11.03 11.98 0.88
C GLU A 232 9.80 11.89 -0.03
N ALA A 233 9.96 12.25 -1.30
CA ALA A 233 8.85 12.24 -2.26
C ALA A 233 8.43 10.83 -2.64
N GLU A 234 9.41 9.94 -2.80
CA GLU A 234 9.21 8.55 -3.19
C GLU A 234 10.31 7.65 -2.63
N VAL A 235 10.01 6.38 -2.55
CA VAL A 235 11.00 5.32 -2.32
C VAL A 235 10.66 4.08 -3.14
N VAL A 236 11.56 3.71 -4.05
CA VAL A 236 11.54 2.40 -4.71
C VAL A 236 12.34 1.44 -3.84
N THR A 237 11.71 0.37 -3.35
CA THR A 237 12.36 -0.58 -2.44
C THR A 237 13.17 -1.62 -3.20
N GLY A 238 14.35 -1.96 -2.67
CA GLY A 238 15.25 -2.93 -3.28
C GLY A 238 16.03 -2.39 -4.49
N TRP A 239 17.34 -2.69 -4.56
CA TRP A 239 18.21 -2.17 -5.61
C TRP A 239 17.83 -2.67 -7.02
N GLN A 240 17.34 -3.91 -7.13
CA GLN A 240 16.88 -4.49 -8.41
C GLN A 240 15.65 -3.77 -8.95
N ASN A 241 14.74 -3.38 -8.06
CA ASN A 241 13.54 -2.63 -8.43
C ASN A 241 13.88 -1.19 -8.83
N LYS A 242 14.86 -0.55 -8.16
CA LYS A 242 15.39 0.75 -8.60
C LYS A 242 15.94 0.70 -10.03
N LEU A 243 16.70 -0.35 -10.35
CA LEU A 243 17.21 -0.55 -11.70
C LEU A 243 16.08 -0.80 -12.71
N ARG A 244 15.09 -1.63 -12.35
CA ARG A 244 13.91 -1.89 -13.20
C ARG A 244 13.11 -0.62 -13.46
N ALA A 245 12.87 0.20 -12.43
CA ALA A 245 12.19 1.48 -12.56
C ALA A 245 12.94 2.44 -13.52
N ALA A 246 14.26 2.55 -13.37
CA ALA A 246 15.09 3.37 -14.25
C ALA A 246 15.07 2.86 -15.71
N ILE A 247 15.11 1.55 -15.94
CA ILE A 247 15.00 0.97 -17.28
C ILE A 247 13.59 1.19 -17.85
N ALA A 248 12.55 1.03 -17.06
CA ALA A 248 11.17 1.22 -17.50
C ALA A 248 10.93 2.65 -18.03
N SER A 249 11.56 3.67 -17.43
CA SER A 249 11.39 5.07 -17.83
C SER A 249 11.90 5.39 -19.25
N ILE A 250 12.80 4.57 -19.80
CA ILE A 250 13.40 4.76 -21.14
C ILE A 250 13.00 3.67 -22.14
N THR A 251 12.27 2.65 -21.70
CA THR A 251 11.89 1.52 -22.54
C THR A 251 10.53 1.78 -23.21
N PRO A 252 10.36 1.54 -24.52
CA PRO A 252 9.07 1.67 -25.19
C PRO A 252 8.00 0.77 -24.54
N SER A 253 6.79 1.33 -24.37
CA SER A 253 5.67 0.66 -23.69
C SER A 253 5.30 -0.70 -24.29
N GLN A 254 5.46 -0.89 -25.60
CA GLN A 254 5.21 -2.17 -26.27
C GLN A 254 6.16 -3.28 -25.78
N LEU A 255 7.44 -2.96 -25.57
CA LEU A 255 8.43 -3.90 -25.06
C LEU A 255 8.18 -4.23 -23.58
N LEU A 256 7.79 -3.23 -22.79
CA LEU A 256 7.41 -3.43 -21.39
C LEU A 256 6.18 -4.32 -21.27
N ALA A 257 5.15 -4.10 -22.11
CA ALA A 257 3.96 -4.95 -22.16
C ALA A 257 4.28 -6.41 -22.47
N GLU A 258 5.18 -6.66 -23.44
CA GLU A 258 5.61 -8.01 -23.77
C GLU A 258 6.47 -8.65 -22.67
N GLN A 259 7.33 -7.88 -22.02
CA GLN A 259 8.09 -8.37 -20.86
C GLN A 259 7.16 -8.74 -19.70
N HIS A 260 6.17 -7.86 -19.41
CA HIS A 260 5.18 -8.11 -18.36
C HIS A 260 4.34 -9.33 -18.68
N ARG A 261 3.93 -9.51 -19.94
CA ARG A 261 3.22 -10.70 -20.41
C ARG A 261 3.95 -11.98 -20.01
N LYS A 262 5.25 -12.08 -20.31
CA LYS A 262 6.06 -13.29 -20.01
C LYS A 262 6.14 -13.59 -18.51
N MET A 263 5.97 -12.59 -17.65
CA MET A 263 6.00 -12.77 -16.19
C MET A 263 4.65 -13.11 -15.58
N ALA A 264 3.57 -12.52 -16.12
CA ALA A 264 2.22 -12.58 -15.54
C ALA A 264 1.26 -13.52 -16.29
N GLU A 265 1.65 -14.07 -17.46
CA GLU A 265 0.86 -15.08 -18.17
C GLU A 265 0.79 -16.36 -17.32
N PRO A 266 -0.42 -16.93 -17.09
CA PRO A 266 -0.59 -18.19 -16.40
C PRO A 266 0.25 -19.30 -17.03
N LEU A 267 0.93 -20.10 -16.20
CA LEU A 267 1.75 -21.23 -16.65
C LEU A 267 0.82 -22.39 -17.04
N ASP A 268 0.76 -22.68 -18.34
CA ASP A 268 0.00 -23.80 -18.88
C ASP A 268 0.72 -25.12 -18.50
N LYS A 269 0.32 -25.73 -17.37
CA LYS A 269 0.91 -26.98 -16.86
C LYS A 269 0.80 -28.13 -17.85
N ASP A 270 -0.14 -28.08 -18.79
CA ASP A 270 -0.35 -29.11 -19.82
C ASP A 270 0.54 -28.92 -21.06
N ARG A 271 1.04 -27.73 -21.34
CA ARG A 271 2.00 -27.50 -22.45
C ARG A 271 3.39 -28.06 -22.16
N ASN A 272 3.88 -27.91 -20.93
CA ASN A 272 5.22 -28.38 -20.55
C ASN A 272 5.36 -29.91 -20.54
N SER A 273 4.27 -30.65 -20.45
CA SER A 273 4.32 -32.14 -20.54
C SER A 273 4.44 -32.64 -21.99
N LYS A 274 4.10 -31.84 -23.01
CA LYS A 274 4.17 -32.22 -24.43
C LYS A 274 5.51 -31.88 -25.08
N ASP A 275 6.23 -30.87 -24.56
CA ASP A 275 7.55 -30.49 -25.07
C ASP A 275 8.71 -31.30 -24.43
N ALA A 276 8.45 -32.01 -23.32
CA ALA A 276 9.41 -32.91 -22.69
C ALA A 276 9.45 -34.32 -23.33
N VAL A 277 8.63 -34.59 -24.35
CA VAL A 277 8.50 -35.87 -25.06
C VAL A 277 8.89 -35.74 -26.55
N ARG A 278 9.61 -34.71 -26.92
CA ARG A 278 10.19 -34.60 -28.27
C ARG A 278 11.69 -34.52 -28.23
#